data_127a3dcf02f6578de3c255f853e43f6e
#
_entry.id   127a3dcf02f6578de3c255f853e43f6e
#
_cell.length_a   1.000
_cell.length_b   1.000
_cell.length_c   1.000
_cell.angle_alpha   90.00
_cell.angle_beta   90.00
_cell.angle_gamma   90.00
#
_symmetry.space_group_name_H-M   'P 1'
#
loop_
_entity.id
_entity.type
_entity.pdbx_description
1 polymer ?
#
loop_
_entity_poly.entity_id
_entity_poly.type
_entity_poly.pdbx_seq_one_letter_code
_entity_poly.pdbx_strand_id
1 'polypeptide(L)'
;QPPLPPELGHLTYDGGFEFLQADTFEALRASLFEGLAICFPVAFVVLLYSTENLLVALYAIFGIALIVASVLGTIEYIYGWDLGVVESLMGNLVVGFSVDYTIHLGHMFVAAGREHDLQNSLDRFSFAIRKMGGTVIGGAVTTLGAGLFMLPCQLVSLNKLGLLLIT
;
A
#
# COMPACT_ATOMS: atom_id res chain seq x y z
N GLN A 1 -14.23 24.80 -44.23
CA GLN A 1 -13.58 23.49 -44.30
C GLN A 1 -14.62 22.49 -44.73
N PRO A 2 -14.37 21.65 -45.76
CA PRO A 2 -15.29 20.60 -46.12
C PRO A 2 -15.47 19.62 -44.95
N PRO A 3 -16.68 19.09 -44.74
CA PRO A 3 -16.92 18.11 -43.67
C PRO A 3 -16.04 16.88 -43.91
N LEU A 4 -15.37 16.43 -42.85
CA LEU A 4 -14.55 15.19 -42.89
C LEU A 4 -15.44 14.01 -43.31
N PRO A 5 -14.95 13.12 -44.16
CA PRO A 5 -15.70 11.90 -44.52
C PRO A 5 -16.02 11.11 -43.24
N PRO A 6 -17.21 10.50 -43.11
CA PRO A 6 -17.68 9.85 -41.89
C PRO A 6 -16.75 8.71 -41.39
N GLU A 7 -16.00 8.09 -42.31
CA GLU A 7 -15.05 7.04 -41.99
C GLU A 7 -13.80 7.57 -41.27
N LEU A 8 -13.34 8.79 -41.57
CA LEU A 8 -12.20 9.43 -40.89
C LEU A 8 -12.57 10.00 -39.51
N GLY A 9 -13.83 10.38 -39.32
CA GLY A 9 -14.34 10.82 -38.01
C GLY A 9 -14.31 9.70 -36.97
N HIS A 10 -14.57 8.48 -37.40
CA HIS A 10 -14.54 7.31 -36.52
C HIS A 10 -13.09 6.94 -36.13
N LEU A 11 -12.18 6.97 -37.07
CA LEU A 11 -10.76 6.67 -36.84
C LEU A 11 -10.06 7.72 -35.95
N THR A 12 -10.43 9.00 -36.07
CA THR A 12 -9.87 10.05 -35.21
C THR A 12 -10.42 10.03 -33.81
N TYR A 13 -11.66 9.56 -33.61
CA TYR A 13 -12.28 9.46 -32.29
C TYR A 13 -11.72 8.26 -31.49
N ASP A 14 -11.62 7.09 -32.11
CA ASP A 14 -11.09 5.89 -31.46
C ASP A 14 -9.57 6.00 -31.18
N GLY A 15 -8.79 6.48 -32.15
CA GLY A 15 -7.34 6.66 -31.95
C GLY A 15 -7.01 7.70 -30.87
N GLY A 16 -7.78 8.78 -30.76
CA GLY A 16 -7.58 9.79 -29.72
C GLY A 16 -7.87 9.27 -28.30
N PHE A 17 -8.87 8.40 -28.16
CA PHE A 17 -9.24 7.82 -26.88
C PHE A 17 -8.22 6.77 -26.39
N GLU A 18 -7.71 5.93 -27.28
CA GLU A 18 -6.65 4.96 -26.97
C GLU A 18 -5.33 5.65 -26.55
N PHE A 19 -4.93 6.72 -27.23
CA PHE A 19 -3.76 7.52 -26.84
C PHE A 19 -3.94 8.18 -25.48
N LEU A 20 -5.10 8.76 -25.20
CA LEU A 20 -5.41 9.36 -23.89
C LEU A 20 -5.40 8.30 -22.78
N GLN A 21 -5.88 7.10 -23.05
CA GLN A 21 -5.80 6.00 -22.08
C GLN A 21 -4.36 5.57 -21.82
N ALA A 22 -3.56 5.38 -22.87
CA ALA A 22 -2.17 4.97 -22.74
C ALA A 22 -1.34 5.99 -21.95
N ASP A 23 -1.47 7.28 -22.26
CA ASP A 23 -0.83 8.38 -21.52
C ASP A 23 -1.27 8.42 -20.05
N THR A 24 -2.56 8.15 -19.80
CA THR A 24 -3.10 8.13 -18.43
C THR A 24 -2.53 6.97 -17.63
N PHE A 25 -2.43 5.77 -18.20
CA PHE A 25 -1.84 4.61 -17.51
C PHE A 25 -0.35 4.80 -17.22
N GLU A 26 0.39 5.40 -18.16
CA GLU A 26 1.82 5.70 -17.96
C GLU A 26 2.00 6.75 -16.86
N ALA A 27 1.20 7.82 -16.85
CA ALA A 27 1.21 8.83 -15.80
C ALA A 27 0.84 8.24 -14.42
N LEU A 28 -0.11 7.29 -14.36
CA LEU A 28 -0.51 6.63 -13.12
C LEU A 28 0.58 5.72 -12.56
N ARG A 29 1.26 4.97 -13.43
CA ARG A 29 2.44 4.18 -13.04
C ARG A 29 3.55 5.07 -12.50
N ALA A 30 3.85 6.17 -13.19
CA ALA A 30 4.84 7.15 -12.74
C ALA A 30 4.47 7.73 -11.38
N SER A 31 3.22 8.13 -11.17
CA SER A 31 2.72 8.65 -9.89
C SER A 31 2.82 7.63 -8.75
N LEU A 32 2.57 6.35 -9.00
CA LEU A 32 2.74 5.29 -8.00
C LEU A 32 4.20 5.18 -7.57
N PHE A 33 5.13 5.08 -8.51
CA PHE A 33 6.54 4.98 -8.20
C PHE A 33 7.08 6.25 -7.54
N GLU A 34 6.63 7.42 -7.95
CA GLU A 34 6.98 8.70 -7.33
C GLU A 34 6.44 8.76 -5.89
N GLY A 35 5.18 8.37 -5.67
CA GLY A 35 4.60 8.24 -4.34
C GLY A 35 5.38 7.30 -3.44
N LEU A 36 5.75 6.12 -3.93
CA LEU A 36 6.59 5.16 -3.20
C LEU A 36 7.98 5.75 -2.89
N ALA A 37 8.61 6.42 -3.86
CA ALA A 37 9.93 7.03 -3.70
C ALA A 37 9.95 8.14 -2.65
N ILE A 38 8.83 8.81 -2.41
CA ILE A 38 8.66 9.81 -1.34
C ILE A 38 8.29 9.13 -0.02
N CYS A 39 7.35 8.17 -0.04
CA CYS A 39 6.87 7.50 1.16
C CYS A 39 7.95 6.70 1.88
N PHE A 40 8.80 5.96 1.16
CA PHE A 40 9.84 5.13 1.78
C PHE A 40 10.86 5.92 2.60
N PRO A 41 11.48 7.01 2.09
CA PRO A 41 12.39 7.83 2.89
C PRO A 41 11.71 8.48 4.09
N VAL A 42 10.49 8.99 3.92
CA VAL A 42 9.71 9.59 5.02
C VAL A 42 9.41 8.53 6.08
N ALA A 43 8.94 7.35 5.69
CA ALA A 43 8.69 6.23 6.59
C ALA A 43 9.98 5.82 7.33
N PHE A 44 11.12 5.78 6.64
CA PHE A 44 12.41 5.46 7.25
C PHE A 44 12.80 6.47 8.32
N VAL A 45 12.68 7.77 8.04
CA VAL A 45 12.99 8.83 9.01
C VAL A 45 12.08 8.71 10.23
N VAL A 46 10.78 8.51 10.04
CA VAL A 46 9.81 8.36 11.13
C VAL A 46 10.10 7.10 11.96
N LEU A 47 10.40 5.97 11.31
CA LEU A 47 10.79 4.73 11.99
C LEU A 47 12.08 4.90 12.78
N LEU A 48 13.08 5.57 12.19
CA LEU A 48 14.36 5.83 12.86
C LEU A 48 14.16 6.70 14.11
N TYR A 49 13.34 7.74 14.01
CA TYR A 49 13.01 8.60 15.15
C TYR A 49 12.22 7.87 16.23
N SER A 50 11.26 7.05 15.84
CA SER A 50 10.39 6.29 16.76
C SER A 50 11.11 5.15 17.48
N THR A 51 12.00 4.44 16.78
CA THR A 51 12.70 3.27 17.32
C THR A 51 14.06 3.64 17.95
N GLU A 52 14.60 4.81 17.62
CA GLU A 52 15.95 5.26 18.00
C GLU A 52 17.04 4.18 17.79
N ASN A 53 16.79 3.25 16.87
CA ASN A 53 17.67 2.13 16.56
C ASN A 53 17.71 1.91 15.04
N LEU A 54 18.87 2.20 14.45
CA LEU A 54 19.06 2.09 13.00
C LEU A 54 18.80 0.67 12.46
N LEU A 55 19.22 -0.37 13.19
CA LEU A 55 19.03 -1.75 12.74
C LEU A 55 17.54 -2.12 12.71
N VAL A 56 16.78 -1.74 13.74
CA VAL A 56 15.35 -2.00 13.81
C VAL A 56 14.63 -1.24 12.68
N ALA A 57 14.99 0.03 12.46
CA ALA A 57 14.41 0.82 11.37
C ALA A 57 14.71 0.23 9.98
N LEU A 58 15.94 -0.28 9.75
CA LEU A 58 16.30 -0.94 8.49
C LEU A 58 15.51 -2.24 8.25
N TYR A 59 15.40 -3.09 9.28
CA TYR A 59 14.59 -4.31 9.18
C TYR A 59 13.10 -4.00 8.94
N ALA A 60 12.59 -2.98 9.60
CA ALA A 60 11.22 -2.53 9.46
C ALA A 60 10.92 -2.05 8.03
N ILE A 61 11.77 -1.18 7.47
CA ILE A 61 11.59 -0.66 6.11
C ILE A 61 11.71 -1.77 5.06
N PHE A 62 12.62 -2.74 5.28
CA PHE A 62 12.75 -3.89 4.41
C PHE A 62 11.49 -4.78 4.46
N GLY A 63 10.91 -5.00 5.65
CA GLY A 63 9.63 -5.69 5.81
C GLY A 63 8.49 -5.00 5.09
N ILE A 64 8.38 -3.66 5.21
CA ILE A 64 7.38 -2.86 4.51
C ILE A 64 7.56 -2.98 2.98
N ALA A 65 8.80 -2.92 2.50
CA ALA A 65 9.09 -3.09 1.07
C ALA A 65 8.63 -4.46 0.54
N LEU A 66 8.85 -5.53 1.30
CA LEU A 66 8.38 -6.88 0.95
C LEU A 66 6.85 -6.97 0.94
N ILE A 67 6.16 -6.37 1.90
CA ILE A 67 4.69 -6.34 1.94
C ILE A 67 4.15 -5.62 0.70
N VAL A 68 4.68 -4.44 0.39
CA VAL A 68 4.26 -3.65 -0.78
C VAL A 68 4.52 -4.42 -2.08
N ALA A 69 5.71 -5.02 -2.22
CA ALA A 69 6.05 -5.84 -3.39
C ALA A 69 5.12 -7.06 -3.52
N SER A 70 4.75 -7.70 -2.41
CA SER A 70 3.81 -8.83 -2.38
C SER A 70 2.42 -8.40 -2.84
N VAL A 71 1.90 -7.29 -2.33
CA VAL A 71 0.57 -6.77 -2.70
C VAL A 71 0.54 -6.36 -4.17
N LEU A 72 1.53 -5.58 -4.64
CA LEU A 72 1.60 -5.18 -6.05
C LEU A 72 1.80 -6.39 -6.97
N GLY A 73 2.63 -7.36 -6.57
CA GLY A 73 2.80 -8.61 -7.30
C GLY A 73 1.52 -9.44 -7.38
N THR A 74 0.71 -9.46 -6.32
CA THR A 74 -0.60 -10.13 -6.31
C THR A 74 -1.57 -9.48 -7.30
N ILE A 75 -1.61 -8.15 -7.35
CA ILE A 75 -2.44 -7.39 -8.28
C ILE A 75 -2.12 -7.75 -9.73
N GLU A 76 -0.85 -7.72 -10.07
CA GLU A 76 -0.39 -7.96 -11.44
C GLU A 76 -0.48 -9.45 -11.83
N TYR A 77 0.03 -10.35 -10.97
CA TYR A 77 0.18 -11.76 -11.32
C TYR A 77 -1.09 -12.60 -11.11
N ILE A 78 -1.87 -12.34 -10.06
CA ILE A 78 -3.08 -13.13 -9.74
C ILE A 78 -4.31 -12.54 -10.39
N TYR A 79 -4.49 -11.23 -10.29
CA TYR A 79 -5.68 -10.56 -10.83
C TYR A 79 -5.52 -10.12 -12.29
N GLY A 80 -4.29 -10.03 -12.80
CA GLY A 80 -4.01 -9.60 -14.17
C GLY A 80 -4.56 -8.20 -14.47
N TRP A 81 -4.63 -7.33 -13.45
CA TRP A 81 -5.15 -5.99 -13.62
C TRP A 81 -4.03 -5.03 -14.05
N ASP A 82 -4.35 -4.20 -15.03
CA ASP A 82 -3.47 -3.08 -15.35
C ASP A 82 -3.44 -2.07 -14.19
N LEU A 83 -2.26 -1.49 -13.95
CA LEU A 83 -2.06 -0.48 -12.92
C LEU A 83 -2.84 0.79 -13.27
N GLY A 84 -4.08 0.87 -12.81
CA GLY A 84 -4.96 2.02 -12.95
C GLY A 84 -4.92 2.96 -11.73
N VAL A 85 -5.86 3.90 -11.69
CA VAL A 85 -6.00 4.89 -10.60
C VAL A 85 -6.19 4.21 -9.25
N VAL A 86 -7.05 3.19 -9.21
CA VAL A 86 -7.42 2.49 -7.97
C VAL A 86 -6.25 1.71 -7.42
N GLU A 87 -5.54 1.00 -8.29
CA GLU A 87 -4.37 0.19 -7.95
C GLU A 87 -3.21 1.08 -7.45
N SER A 88 -3.01 2.24 -8.05
CA SER A 88 -2.01 3.23 -7.62
C SER A 88 -2.33 3.83 -6.25
N LEU A 89 -3.59 4.19 -5.99
CA LEU A 89 -4.05 4.65 -4.69
C LEU A 89 -3.90 3.58 -3.62
N MET A 90 -4.20 2.31 -3.98
CA MET A 90 -4.05 1.17 -3.07
C MET A 90 -2.60 0.92 -2.68
N GLY A 91 -1.68 0.98 -3.63
CA GLY A 91 -0.25 0.84 -3.35
C GLY A 91 0.21 1.83 -2.28
N ASN A 92 -0.16 3.09 -2.41
CA ASN A 92 0.19 4.12 -1.43
C ASN A 92 -0.51 3.90 -0.06
N LEU A 93 -1.77 3.46 -0.06
CA LEU A 93 -2.51 3.12 1.17
C LEU A 93 -1.86 1.96 1.94
N VAL A 94 -1.44 0.91 1.25
CA VAL A 94 -0.76 -0.26 1.84
C VAL A 94 0.55 0.15 2.51
N VAL A 95 1.31 1.06 1.88
CA VAL A 95 2.52 1.62 2.52
C VAL A 95 2.16 2.32 3.83
N GLY A 96 1.15 3.20 3.82
CA GLY A 96 0.72 3.93 5.02
C GLY A 96 0.32 3.00 6.17
N PHE A 97 -0.53 2.01 5.91
CA PHE A 97 -0.92 1.02 6.93
C PHE A 97 0.25 0.18 7.43
N SER A 98 1.14 -0.25 6.53
CA SER A 98 2.30 -1.04 6.91
C SER A 98 3.26 -0.25 7.79
N VAL A 99 3.46 1.03 7.51
CA VAL A 99 4.27 1.94 8.31
C VAL A 99 3.67 2.12 9.70
N ASP A 100 2.36 2.39 9.80
CA ASP A 100 1.67 2.60 11.07
C ASP A 100 1.81 1.40 12.02
N TYR A 101 1.48 0.21 11.55
CA TYR A 101 1.59 -1.00 12.38
C TYR A 101 3.04 -1.31 12.76
N THR A 102 3.98 -1.06 11.85
CA THR A 102 5.40 -1.29 12.08
C THR A 102 5.99 -0.30 13.09
N ILE A 103 5.57 0.97 13.05
CA ILE A 103 5.99 1.98 14.03
C ILE A 103 5.54 1.59 15.43
N HIS A 104 4.26 1.25 15.59
CA HIS A 104 3.72 0.88 16.90
C HIS A 104 4.39 -0.36 17.48
N LEU A 105 4.58 -1.40 16.67
CA LEU A 105 5.22 -2.63 17.10
C LEU A 105 6.72 -2.42 17.39
N GLY A 106 7.42 -1.69 16.52
CA GLY A 106 8.84 -1.39 16.65
C GLY A 106 9.15 -0.53 17.87
N HIS A 107 8.32 0.49 18.13
CA HIS A 107 8.43 1.32 19.33
C HIS A 107 8.29 0.49 20.62
N MET A 108 7.28 -0.38 20.70
CA MET A 108 7.09 -1.26 21.85
C MET A 108 8.21 -2.29 22.02
N PHE A 109 8.78 -2.79 20.93
CA PHE A 109 9.94 -3.68 20.98
C PHE A 109 11.18 -3.00 21.58
N VAL A 110 11.42 -1.75 21.21
CA VAL A 110 12.54 -0.97 21.75
C VAL A 110 12.28 -0.56 23.21
N ALA A 111 11.06 -0.10 23.51
CA ALA A 111 10.65 0.24 24.86
C ALA A 111 10.78 -0.93 25.85
N ALA A 112 10.46 -2.15 25.41
CA ALA A 112 10.65 -3.36 26.22
C ALA A 112 12.11 -3.59 26.64
N GLY A 113 13.07 -3.23 25.78
CA GLY A 113 14.50 -3.32 26.13
C GLY A 113 14.99 -2.23 27.05
N ARG A 114 14.40 -1.02 26.98
CA ARG A 114 14.83 0.14 27.77
C ARG A 114 14.15 0.24 29.14
N GLU A 115 12.83 0.06 29.15
CA GLU A 115 12.04 0.29 30.35
C GLU A 115 11.91 -0.96 31.22
N HIS A 116 11.94 -2.14 30.62
CA HIS A 116 11.75 -3.42 31.29
C HIS A 116 13.01 -4.28 31.37
N ASP A 117 14.15 -3.76 30.91
CA ASP A 117 15.47 -4.42 30.93
C ASP A 117 15.45 -5.86 30.34
N LEU A 118 14.58 -6.11 29.39
CA LEU A 118 14.48 -7.39 28.71
C LEU A 118 15.65 -7.56 27.75
N GLN A 119 16.57 -8.48 28.07
CA GLN A 119 17.79 -8.69 27.26
C GLN A 119 17.52 -9.61 26.05
N ASN A 120 16.54 -10.50 26.17
CA ASN A 120 16.23 -11.47 25.13
C ASN A 120 15.27 -10.88 24.07
N SER A 121 15.60 -11.04 22.78
CA SER A 121 14.77 -10.55 21.67
C SER A 121 13.37 -11.19 21.63
N LEU A 122 13.23 -12.45 22.05
CA LEU A 122 11.95 -13.13 22.10
C LEU A 122 11.04 -12.52 23.18
N ASP A 123 11.60 -12.17 24.33
CA ASP A 123 10.83 -11.55 25.41
C ASP A 123 10.37 -10.15 25.05
N ARG A 124 11.23 -9.34 24.38
CA ARG A 124 10.87 -8.05 23.81
C ARG A 124 9.74 -8.14 22.80
N PHE A 125 9.84 -9.11 21.89
CA PHE A 125 8.80 -9.36 20.88
C PHE A 125 7.48 -9.80 21.51
N SER A 126 7.53 -10.72 22.48
CA SER A 126 6.35 -11.16 23.23
C SER A 126 5.69 -9.99 23.97
N PHE A 127 6.48 -9.12 24.58
CA PHE A 127 5.98 -7.91 25.25
C PHE A 127 5.28 -6.97 24.25
N ALA A 128 5.93 -6.68 23.12
CA ALA A 128 5.39 -5.79 22.09
C ALA A 128 4.03 -6.32 21.54
N ILE A 129 3.95 -7.62 21.24
CA ILE A 129 2.70 -8.25 20.78
C ILE A 129 1.61 -8.19 21.87
N ARG A 130 1.92 -8.49 23.11
CA ARG A 130 0.92 -8.42 24.21
C ARG A 130 0.38 -7.00 24.39
N LYS A 131 1.22 -5.99 24.21
CA LYS A 131 0.84 -4.58 24.40
C LYS A 131 0.07 -4.01 23.22
N MET A 132 0.50 -4.30 21.99
CA MET A 132 -0.03 -3.70 20.75
C MET A 132 -0.80 -4.68 19.85
N GLY A 133 -0.68 -5.98 20.08
CA GLY A 133 -1.32 -7.00 19.25
C GLY A 133 -2.82 -6.84 19.14
N GLY A 134 -3.50 -6.47 20.25
CA GLY A 134 -4.93 -6.21 20.23
C GLY A 134 -5.32 -5.05 19.29
N THR A 135 -4.53 -3.97 19.28
CA THR A 135 -4.76 -2.82 18.39
C THR A 135 -4.53 -3.20 16.93
N VAL A 136 -3.45 -3.94 16.65
CA VAL A 136 -3.12 -4.42 15.29
C VAL A 136 -4.21 -5.37 14.77
N ILE A 137 -4.63 -6.34 15.58
CA ILE A 137 -5.71 -7.27 15.21
C ILE A 137 -7.04 -6.53 15.02
N GLY A 138 -7.36 -5.59 15.91
CA GLY A 138 -8.57 -4.76 15.79
C GLY A 138 -8.56 -3.95 14.48
N GLY A 139 -7.43 -3.33 14.13
CA GLY A 139 -7.25 -2.64 12.85
C GLY A 139 -7.41 -3.57 11.65
N ALA A 140 -6.80 -4.75 11.69
CA ALA A 140 -6.95 -5.75 10.63
C ALA A 140 -8.41 -6.21 10.46
N VAL A 141 -9.12 -6.48 11.55
CA VAL A 141 -10.54 -6.89 11.51
C VAL A 141 -11.42 -5.78 10.93
N THR A 142 -11.19 -4.52 11.31
CA THR A 142 -11.96 -3.40 10.75
C THR A 142 -11.68 -3.19 9.26
N THR A 143 -10.44 -3.33 8.83
CA THR A 143 -10.04 -3.23 7.42
C THR A 143 -10.63 -4.36 6.58
N LEU A 144 -10.56 -5.61 7.08
CA LEU A 144 -11.21 -6.77 6.45
C LEU A 144 -12.73 -6.59 6.39
N GLY A 145 -13.35 -6.09 7.46
CA GLY A 145 -14.79 -5.79 7.48
C GLY A 145 -15.16 -4.75 6.42
N ALA A 146 -14.40 -3.65 6.32
CA ALA A 146 -14.61 -2.64 5.29
C ALA A 146 -14.47 -3.22 3.88
N GLY A 147 -13.44 -4.05 3.64
CA GLY A 147 -13.24 -4.75 2.37
C GLY A 147 -14.43 -5.64 2.00
N LEU A 148 -14.93 -6.44 2.93
CA LEU A 148 -16.10 -7.31 2.72
C LEU A 148 -17.36 -6.52 2.36
N PHE A 149 -17.60 -5.36 2.98
CA PHE A 149 -18.73 -4.49 2.63
C PHE A 149 -18.60 -3.83 1.27
N MET A 150 -17.38 -3.67 0.76
CA MET A 150 -17.13 -3.12 -0.57
C MET A 150 -17.31 -4.14 -1.70
N LEU A 151 -17.21 -5.45 -1.43
CA LEU A 151 -17.37 -6.50 -2.45
C LEU A 151 -18.71 -6.46 -3.22
N PRO A 152 -19.88 -6.28 -2.57
CA PRO A 152 -21.15 -6.22 -3.27
C PRO A 152 -21.40 -4.89 -3.99
N CYS A 153 -20.44 -3.96 -3.97
CA CYS A 153 -20.60 -2.66 -4.60
C CYS A 153 -20.59 -2.79 -6.14
N GLN A 154 -21.53 -2.12 -6.81
CA GLN A 154 -21.63 -2.13 -8.29
C GLN A 154 -20.54 -1.28 -8.96
N LEU A 155 -19.89 -0.40 -8.22
CA LEU A 155 -18.75 0.37 -8.73
C LEU A 155 -17.50 -0.52 -8.78
N VAL A 156 -17.00 -0.74 -9.99
CA VAL A 156 -15.82 -1.59 -10.26
C VAL A 156 -14.62 -1.16 -9.41
N SER A 157 -14.41 0.15 -9.25
CA SER A 157 -13.33 0.71 -8.45
C SER A 157 -13.44 0.32 -6.97
N LEU A 158 -14.64 0.40 -6.38
CA LEU A 158 -14.88 0.02 -4.98
C LEU A 158 -14.80 -1.49 -4.76
N ASN A 159 -15.27 -2.27 -5.73
CA ASN A 159 -15.16 -3.72 -5.67
C ASN A 159 -13.68 -4.17 -5.71
N LYS A 160 -12.89 -3.61 -6.62
CA LYS A 160 -11.43 -3.84 -6.68
C LYS A 160 -10.74 -3.45 -5.37
N LEU A 161 -11.11 -2.29 -4.80
CA LEU A 161 -10.62 -1.81 -3.53
C LEU A 161 -10.94 -2.78 -2.38
N GLY A 162 -12.18 -3.25 -2.32
CA GLY A 162 -12.59 -4.25 -1.33
C GLY A 162 -11.80 -5.54 -1.44
N LEU A 163 -11.57 -6.02 -2.65
CA LEU A 163 -10.82 -7.25 -2.90
C LEU A 163 -9.34 -7.12 -2.48
N LEU A 164 -8.73 -5.97 -2.74
CA LEU A 164 -7.36 -5.67 -2.32
C LEU A 164 -7.21 -5.53 -0.81
N LEU A 165 -8.20 -4.98 -0.10
CA LEU A 165 -8.18 -4.86 1.36
C LEU A 165 -8.29 -6.23 2.06
N ILE A 166 -8.79 -7.26 1.38
CA ILE A 166 -8.93 -8.61 1.91
C ILE A 166 -7.68 -9.47 1.62
N THR A 167 -6.92 -9.12 0.59
CA THR A 167 -5.71 -9.84 0.18
C THR A 167 -4.50 -9.46 1.00
#